data_aca6f1311e87900d699c4836a25c01f3
#
_entry.id   aca6f1311e87900d699c4836a25c01f3
#
_cell.length_a   1.000
_cell.length_b   1.000
_cell.length_c   1.000
_cell.angle_alpha   90.00
_cell.angle_beta   90.00
_cell.angle_gamma   90.00
#
_symmetry.space_group_name_H-M   'P 1'
#
loop_
_entity.id
_entity.type
_entity.pdbx_description
1 polymer ?
#
loop_
_entity_poly.entity_id
_entity_poly.type
_entity_poly.pdbx_seq_one_letter_code
_entity_poly.pdbx_strand_id
1 'polypeptide(L)'
;ILPVKFGTFLKDGEEVTSVLEKGYFFLCNTLKKIEDKIELDLVCFWNDQKAAQMAYQGSSKVRSLQEKIAKKKDATFEDKILLGKLVADYLASKREKLKDQILKTLKKEAVESCSHALADVNMLLNQAFLVKKKRQKAFDYALNELDSKFADLLKFRLVGPLPPYSFTTVVVDVLDKKEVEKAKKVLKVDGKVSRGEIKKAYNKLASTLHPDHGGNPIEFELITKSYKLLKEFAEHGQIGIHLYLWEER
;
A
#
# COMPACT_ATOMS: atom_id res chain seq x y z
N ILE A 1 -7.57 17.75 -8.85
CA ILE A 1 -6.64 17.88 -7.71
C ILE A 1 -5.48 16.93 -7.96
N LEU A 2 -4.26 17.41 -7.75
CA LEU A 2 -3.04 16.61 -7.80
C LEU A 2 -2.66 16.22 -6.37
N PRO A 3 -2.63 14.92 -6.03
CA PRO A 3 -2.24 14.49 -4.70
C PRO A 3 -0.76 14.77 -4.40
N VAL A 4 -0.48 15.18 -3.16
CA VAL A 4 0.87 15.33 -2.63
C VAL A 4 1.04 14.30 -1.50
N LYS A 5 2.23 13.75 -1.36
CA LYS A 5 2.54 12.73 -0.36
C LYS A 5 2.19 13.22 1.04
N PHE A 6 1.43 12.41 1.77
CA PHE A 6 1.07 12.71 3.15
C PHE A 6 2.32 12.92 4.02
N GLY A 7 2.29 13.93 4.87
CA GLY A 7 3.45 14.28 5.71
C GLY A 7 4.48 15.18 5.02
N THR A 8 4.17 15.76 3.84
CA THR A 8 4.98 16.81 3.25
C THR A 8 4.77 18.10 4.03
N PHE A 9 5.85 18.68 4.52
CA PHE A 9 5.88 19.96 5.25
C PHE A 9 6.84 20.92 4.58
N LEU A 10 6.39 22.16 4.40
CA LEU A 10 7.19 23.27 3.91
C LEU A 10 7.26 24.34 5.02
N LYS A 11 8.33 25.13 5.05
CA LYS A 11 8.63 26.08 6.14
C LYS A 11 7.61 27.22 6.20
N ASP A 12 7.28 27.77 5.04
CA ASP A 12 6.46 28.97 4.88
C ASP A 12 5.85 29.09 3.48
N GLY A 13 5.12 30.18 3.23
CA GLY A 13 4.49 30.47 1.95
C GLY A 13 5.48 30.77 0.82
N GLU A 14 6.68 31.29 1.14
CA GLU A 14 7.72 31.56 0.13
C GLU A 14 8.30 30.25 -0.40
N GLU A 15 8.51 29.26 0.48
CA GLU A 15 8.94 27.93 0.07
C GLU A 15 7.88 27.22 -0.77
N VAL A 16 6.59 27.35 -0.41
CA VAL A 16 5.47 26.86 -1.24
C VAL A 16 5.50 27.49 -2.64
N THR A 17 5.66 28.81 -2.72
CA THR A 17 5.75 29.52 -3.99
C THR A 17 6.94 29.04 -4.82
N SER A 18 8.11 28.89 -4.21
CA SER A 18 9.30 28.34 -4.86
C SER A 18 9.11 26.94 -5.41
N VAL A 19 8.41 26.06 -4.66
CA VAL A 19 8.06 24.71 -5.12
C VAL A 19 7.14 24.76 -6.34
N LEU A 20 6.11 25.60 -6.30
CA LEU A 20 5.16 25.74 -7.40
C LEU A 20 5.82 26.31 -8.66
N GLU A 21 6.69 27.34 -8.52
CA GLU A 21 7.41 27.94 -9.65
C GLU A 21 8.39 26.95 -10.29
N LYS A 22 9.25 26.32 -9.49
CA LYS A 22 10.24 25.34 -9.99
C LYS A 22 9.59 24.09 -10.54
N GLY A 23 8.49 23.65 -9.91
CA GLY A 23 7.73 22.48 -10.31
C GLY A 23 6.68 22.72 -11.39
N TYR A 24 6.46 23.94 -11.86
CA TYR A 24 5.31 24.34 -12.67
C TYR A 24 5.04 23.39 -13.85
N PHE A 25 6.03 23.17 -14.70
CA PHE A 25 5.87 22.30 -15.87
C PHE A 25 5.59 20.84 -15.49
N PHE A 26 6.27 20.33 -14.47
CA PHE A 26 6.07 18.98 -13.96
C PHE A 26 4.65 18.81 -13.39
N LEU A 27 4.22 19.74 -12.54
CA LEU A 27 2.90 19.71 -11.91
C LEU A 27 1.77 19.86 -12.93
N CYS A 28 1.88 20.79 -13.87
CA CYS A 28 0.89 20.98 -14.93
C CYS A 28 0.79 19.76 -15.87
N ASN A 29 1.91 19.18 -16.26
CA ASN A 29 1.92 17.99 -17.11
C ASN A 29 1.33 16.78 -16.38
N THR A 30 1.64 16.63 -15.09
CA THR A 30 1.10 15.57 -14.26
C THR A 30 -0.41 15.74 -14.06
N LEU A 31 -0.87 16.96 -13.78
CA LEU A 31 -2.28 17.28 -13.64
C LEU A 31 -3.08 16.97 -14.92
N LYS A 32 -2.55 17.33 -16.10
CA LYS A 32 -3.17 17.00 -17.40
C LYS A 32 -3.34 15.50 -17.61
N LYS A 33 -2.40 14.67 -17.14
CA LYS A 33 -2.50 13.21 -17.27
C LYS A 33 -3.66 12.59 -16.49
N ILE A 34 -4.13 13.28 -15.42
CA ILE A 34 -5.18 12.76 -14.53
C ILE A 34 -6.49 13.56 -14.58
N GLU A 35 -6.57 14.62 -15.37
CA GLU A 35 -7.70 15.58 -15.39
C GLU A 35 -9.05 14.90 -15.62
N ASP A 36 -9.10 13.91 -16.51
CA ASP A 36 -10.29 13.15 -16.87
C ASP A 36 -10.47 11.85 -16.09
N LYS A 37 -9.65 11.63 -15.05
CA LYS A 37 -9.58 10.37 -14.31
C LYS A 37 -9.95 10.55 -12.85
N ILE A 38 -10.40 9.47 -12.25
CA ILE A 38 -10.70 9.33 -10.82
C ILE A 38 -10.13 8.01 -10.34
N GLU A 39 -9.89 7.93 -9.04
CA GLU A 39 -9.57 6.68 -8.37
C GLU A 39 -10.81 6.12 -7.69
N LEU A 40 -10.98 4.82 -7.82
CA LEU A 40 -12.00 4.02 -7.15
C LEU A 40 -11.31 2.89 -6.38
N ASP A 41 -11.44 2.91 -5.06
CA ASP A 41 -10.84 1.91 -4.18
C ASP A 41 -11.86 0.84 -3.86
N LEU A 42 -11.54 -0.39 -4.22
CA LEU A 42 -12.39 -1.54 -3.99
C LEU A 42 -11.77 -2.49 -2.98
N VAL A 43 -12.53 -2.73 -1.92
CA VAL A 43 -12.23 -3.78 -0.96
C VAL A 43 -13.29 -4.86 -1.06
N CYS A 44 -12.86 -6.12 -1.06
CA CYS A 44 -13.75 -7.27 -1.09
C CYS A 44 -13.46 -8.19 0.11
N PHE A 45 -14.49 -8.58 0.82
CA PHE A 45 -14.43 -9.48 1.97
C PHE A 45 -15.19 -10.77 1.70
N TRP A 46 -14.74 -11.87 2.33
CA TRP A 46 -15.48 -13.11 2.39
C TRP A 46 -16.60 -13.06 3.42
N ASN A 47 -17.67 -13.80 3.12
CA ASN A 47 -18.56 -14.29 4.17
C ASN A 47 -18.01 -15.64 4.67
N ASP A 48 -17.46 -15.68 5.89
CA ASP A 48 -16.77 -16.86 6.43
C ASP A 48 -17.66 -18.10 6.53
N GLN A 49 -18.92 -17.92 6.92
CA GLN A 49 -19.87 -19.04 7.01
C GLN A 49 -20.14 -19.65 5.63
N LYS A 50 -20.32 -18.82 4.62
CA LYS A 50 -20.54 -19.27 3.23
C LYS A 50 -19.26 -19.85 2.63
N ALA A 51 -18.10 -19.31 2.96
CA ALA A 51 -16.80 -19.86 2.53
C ALA A 51 -16.58 -21.28 3.09
N ALA A 52 -16.87 -21.51 4.38
CA ALA A 52 -16.79 -22.84 4.97
C ALA A 52 -17.77 -23.83 4.32
N GLN A 53 -19.01 -23.41 4.06
CA GLN A 53 -20.00 -24.19 3.35
C GLN A 53 -19.56 -24.55 1.92
N MET A 54 -18.96 -23.56 1.22
CA MET A 54 -18.40 -23.76 -0.11
C MET A 54 -17.27 -24.80 -0.11
N ALA A 55 -16.38 -24.79 0.90
CA ALA A 55 -15.32 -25.79 1.04
C ALA A 55 -15.88 -27.20 1.26
N TYR A 56 -16.90 -27.33 2.09
CA TYR A 56 -17.58 -28.60 2.31
C TYR A 56 -18.25 -29.16 1.02
N GLN A 57 -18.97 -28.31 0.31
CA GLN A 57 -19.68 -28.71 -0.91
C GLN A 57 -18.74 -28.99 -2.09
N GLY A 58 -17.67 -28.20 -2.20
CA GLY A 58 -16.75 -28.17 -3.35
C GLY A 58 -15.55 -29.09 -3.25
N SER A 59 -15.23 -29.62 -2.06
CA SER A 59 -14.10 -30.52 -1.84
C SER A 59 -14.52 -31.89 -1.30
N SER A 60 -14.35 -32.92 -2.10
CA SER A 60 -14.60 -34.31 -1.67
C SER A 60 -13.70 -34.70 -0.48
N LYS A 61 -12.46 -34.19 -0.42
CA LYS A 61 -11.52 -34.45 0.69
C LYS A 61 -12.02 -33.83 1.99
N VAL A 62 -12.50 -32.59 1.98
CA VAL A 62 -13.06 -31.90 3.15
C VAL A 62 -14.31 -32.66 3.64
N ARG A 63 -15.23 -32.98 2.75
CA ARG A 63 -16.46 -33.71 3.05
C ARG A 63 -16.17 -35.07 3.68
N SER A 64 -15.34 -35.89 3.01
CA SER A 64 -14.99 -37.22 3.50
C SER A 64 -14.33 -37.20 4.88
N LEU A 65 -13.43 -36.22 5.14
CA LEU A 65 -12.79 -36.11 6.46
C LEU A 65 -13.80 -35.64 7.52
N GLN A 66 -14.66 -34.69 7.21
CA GLN A 66 -15.67 -34.18 8.13
C GLN A 66 -16.68 -35.27 8.49
N GLU A 67 -17.13 -36.11 7.53
CA GLU A 67 -18.02 -37.26 7.77
C GLU A 67 -17.33 -38.35 8.64
N LYS A 68 -16.00 -38.56 8.43
CA LYS A 68 -15.23 -39.48 9.28
C LYS A 68 -15.12 -38.95 10.72
N ILE A 69 -14.87 -37.67 10.90
CA ILE A 69 -14.79 -37.02 12.21
C ILE A 69 -16.15 -37.10 12.93
N ALA A 70 -17.24 -36.83 12.23
CA ALA A 70 -18.59 -36.85 12.80
C ALA A 70 -19.03 -38.28 13.27
N LYS A 71 -18.44 -39.34 12.70
CA LYS A 71 -18.68 -40.74 13.12
C LYS A 71 -17.82 -41.18 14.30
N LYS A 72 -16.77 -40.45 14.67
CA LYS A 72 -15.91 -40.73 15.83
C LYS A 72 -16.61 -40.23 17.11
N LYS A 73 -16.59 -41.02 18.19
CA LYS A 73 -17.10 -40.59 19.51
C LYS A 73 -16.33 -39.39 20.07
N ASP A 74 -15.01 -39.33 19.79
CA ASP A 74 -14.14 -38.22 20.18
C ASP A 74 -13.25 -37.82 18.98
N ALA A 75 -13.47 -36.64 18.46
CA ALA A 75 -12.61 -36.05 17.43
C ALA A 75 -11.27 -35.60 18.04
N THR A 76 -10.16 -36.14 17.56
CA THR A 76 -8.85 -35.77 18.04
C THR A 76 -8.44 -34.34 17.61
N PHE A 77 -7.52 -33.72 18.33
CA PHE A 77 -6.99 -32.43 17.95
C PHE A 77 -6.34 -32.46 16.55
N GLU A 78 -5.65 -33.55 16.23
CA GLU A 78 -5.05 -33.78 14.91
C GLU A 78 -6.08 -33.82 13.78
N ASP A 79 -7.25 -34.48 14.00
CA ASP A 79 -8.34 -34.51 13.04
C ASP A 79 -8.84 -33.09 12.71
N LYS A 80 -8.97 -32.23 13.74
CA LYS A 80 -9.40 -30.83 13.58
C LYS A 80 -8.37 -29.99 12.82
N ILE A 81 -7.08 -30.16 13.13
CA ILE A 81 -5.98 -29.49 12.41
C ILE A 81 -5.98 -29.90 10.93
N LEU A 82 -6.08 -31.19 10.65
CA LEU A 82 -6.08 -31.70 9.28
C LEU A 82 -7.28 -31.17 8.49
N LEU A 83 -8.46 -31.16 9.10
CA LEU A 83 -9.67 -30.58 8.48
C LEU A 83 -9.48 -29.10 8.19
N GLY A 84 -8.98 -28.32 9.18
CA GLY A 84 -8.69 -26.90 9.03
C GLY A 84 -7.71 -26.63 7.87
N LYS A 85 -6.64 -27.44 7.75
CA LYS A 85 -5.69 -27.33 6.66
C LYS A 85 -6.32 -27.59 5.29
N LEU A 86 -7.12 -28.66 5.15
CA LEU A 86 -7.80 -28.96 3.88
C LEU A 86 -8.80 -27.87 3.48
N VAL A 87 -9.51 -27.29 4.44
CA VAL A 87 -10.41 -26.15 4.21
C VAL A 87 -9.60 -24.93 3.76
N ALA A 88 -8.51 -24.60 4.46
CA ALA A 88 -7.66 -23.47 4.11
C ALA A 88 -7.04 -23.60 2.70
N ASP A 89 -6.52 -24.77 2.35
CA ASP A 89 -5.95 -25.05 1.02
C ASP A 89 -7.00 -24.89 -0.10
N TYR A 90 -8.22 -25.42 0.14
CA TYR A 90 -9.32 -25.27 -0.80
C TYR A 90 -9.71 -23.79 -0.98
N LEU A 91 -9.87 -23.06 0.13
CA LEU A 91 -10.23 -21.64 0.10
C LEU A 91 -9.16 -20.79 -0.53
N ALA A 92 -7.87 -21.06 -0.31
CA ALA A 92 -6.76 -20.37 -0.96
C ALA A 92 -6.85 -20.48 -2.50
N SER A 93 -7.08 -21.70 -3.03
CA SER A 93 -7.28 -21.91 -4.46
C SER A 93 -8.52 -21.19 -5.02
N LYS A 94 -9.60 -21.14 -4.24
CA LYS A 94 -10.84 -20.43 -4.65
C LYS A 94 -10.66 -18.92 -4.59
N ARG A 95 -9.92 -18.41 -3.58
CA ARG A 95 -9.58 -17.00 -3.43
C ARG A 95 -8.93 -16.45 -4.69
N GLU A 96 -7.88 -17.10 -5.18
CA GLU A 96 -7.19 -16.66 -6.39
C GLU A 96 -8.11 -16.65 -7.62
N LYS A 97 -8.90 -17.68 -7.83
CA LYS A 97 -9.85 -17.75 -8.95
C LYS A 97 -10.90 -16.63 -8.91
N LEU A 98 -11.44 -16.33 -7.73
CA LEU A 98 -12.43 -15.26 -7.57
C LEU A 98 -11.79 -13.89 -7.74
N LYS A 99 -10.60 -13.67 -7.17
CA LYS A 99 -9.80 -12.45 -7.35
C LYS A 99 -9.54 -12.20 -8.84
N ASP A 100 -9.05 -13.20 -9.55
CA ASP A 100 -8.79 -13.10 -10.99
C ASP A 100 -10.05 -12.76 -11.79
N GLN A 101 -11.18 -13.39 -11.45
CA GLN A 101 -12.46 -13.11 -12.11
C GLN A 101 -12.92 -11.67 -11.87
N ILE A 102 -12.85 -11.17 -10.63
CA ILE A 102 -13.21 -9.80 -10.28
C ILE A 102 -12.29 -8.83 -11.02
N LEU A 103 -10.98 -9.02 -10.92
CA LEU A 103 -10.00 -8.17 -11.58
C LEU A 103 -10.16 -8.17 -13.10
N LYS A 104 -10.36 -9.32 -13.72
CA LYS A 104 -10.57 -9.44 -15.17
C LYS A 104 -11.81 -8.68 -15.64
N THR A 105 -12.86 -8.64 -14.82
CA THR A 105 -14.09 -7.90 -15.13
C THR A 105 -13.87 -6.40 -15.01
N LEU A 106 -13.35 -5.93 -13.87
CA LEU A 106 -13.25 -4.50 -13.57
C LEU A 106 -12.12 -3.80 -14.31
N LYS A 107 -11.02 -4.48 -14.60
CA LYS A 107 -9.91 -3.93 -15.41
C LYS A 107 -10.31 -3.52 -16.83
N LYS A 108 -11.40 -4.04 -17.38
CA LYS A 108 -11.92 -3.62 -18.69
C LYS A 108 -12.44 -2.19 -18.68
N GLU A 109 -12.88 -1.71 -17.51
CA GLU A 109 -13.44 -0.38 -17.33
C GLU A 109 -12.40 0.61 -16.76
N ALA A 110 -11.23 0.11 -16.34
CA ALA A 110 -10.14 0.89 -15.78
C ALA A 110 -9.02 1.12 -16.80
N VAL A 111 -8.29 2.21 -16.61
CA VAL A 111 -7.05 2.52 -17.36
C VAL A 111 -5.88 1.77 -16.76
N GLU A 112 -5.87 1.69 -15.43
CA GLU A 112 -4.79 1.10 -14.63
C GLU A 112 -5.36 0.58 -13.32
N SER A 113 -4.65 -0.30 -12.63
CA SER A 113 -5.03 -0.77 -11.30
C SER A 113 -3.79 -1.06 -10.45
N CYS A 114 -3.87 -0.73 -9.15
CA CYS A 114 -2.82 -0.91 -8.16
C CYS A 114 -3.33 -1.78 -7.01
N SER A 115 -2.55 -2.78 -6.60
CA SER A 115 -2.92 -3.67 -5.50
C SER A 115 -2.35 -3.12 -4.18
N HIS A 116 -3.17 -3.08 -3.15
CA HIS A 116 -2.77 -2.71 -1.80
C HIS A 116 -2.62 -3.95 -0.91
N ALA A 117 -1.88 -3.78 0.19
CA ALA A 117 -1.76 -4.83 1.21
C ALA A 117 -3.14 -5.19 1.79
N LEU A 118 -3.36 -6.46 2.04
CA LEU A 118 -4.57 -6.92 2.73
C LEU A 118 -4.43 -6.58 4.22
N ALA A 119 -5.38 -5.81 4.75
CA ALA A 119 -5.38 -5.37 6.15
C ALA A 119 -6.08 -6.35 7.09
N ASP A 120 -6.82 -7.32 6.55
CA ASP A 120 -7.62 -8.29 7.31
C ASP A 120 -7.52 -9.68 6.66
N VAL A 121 -7.59 -10.74 7.49
CA VAL A 121 -7.56 -12.14 7.03
C VAL A 121 -8.75 -12.49 6.15
N ASN A 122 -9.89 -11.84 6.38
CA ASN A 122 -11.13 -12.03 5.62
C ASN A 122 -11.19 -11.18 4.35
N MET A 123 -10.18 -10.35 4.12
CA MET A 123 -10.09 -9.53 2.93
C MET A 123 -9.58 -10.36 1.76
N LEU A 124 -10.39 -10.46 0.71
CA LEU A 124 -10.04 -11.15 -0.53
C LEU A 124 -9.25 -10.27 -1.48
N LEU A 125 -9.62 -8.99 -1.55
CA LEU A 125 -9.08 -8.01 -2.48
C LEU A 125 -9.01 -6.63 -1.82
N ASN A 126 -7.92 -5.92 -2.06
CA ASN A 126 -7.74 -4.50 -1.76
C ASN A 126 -7.06 -3.87 -2.97
N GLN A 127 -7.81 -3.14 -3.78
CA GLN A 127 -7.38 -2.72 -5.12
C GLN A 127 -7.87 -1.32 -5.45
N ALA A 128 -6.96 -0.45 -5.87
CA ALA A 128 -7.30 0.82 -6.49
C ALA A 128 -7.46 0.65 -8.01
N PHE A 129 -8.40 1.39 -8.60
CA PHE A 129 -8.64 1.45 -10.03
C PHE A 129 -8.61 2.90 -10.51
N LEU A 130 -7.78 3.18 -11.51
CA LEU A 130 -7.77 4.44 -12.22
C LEU A 130 -8.80 4.38 -13.35
N VAL A 131 -9.89 5.14 -13.24
CA VAL A 131 -11.02 5.09 -14.15
C VAL A 131 -11.23 6.44 -14.82
N LYS A 132 -11.50 6.46 -16.13
CA LYS A 132 -11.94 7.70 -16.78
C LYS A 132 -13.31 8.10 -16.25
N LYS A 133 -13.52 9.37 -15.93
CA LYS A 133 -14.82 9.89 -15.42
C LYS A 133 -16.02 9.43 -16.23
N LYS A 134 -15.90 9.43 -17.57
CA LYS A 134 -16.95 8.94 -18.49
C LYS A 134 -17.22 7.43 -18.41
N ARG A 135 -16.30 6.64 -17.85
CA ARG A 135 -16.44 5.17 -17.69
C ARG A 135 -16.90 4.76 -16.29
N GLN A 136 -17.05 5.71 -15.35
CA GLN A 136 -17.45 5.41 -13.99
C GLN A 136 -18.77 4.62 -13.93
N LYS A 137 -19.81 5.05 -14.66
CA LYS A 137 -21.09 4.32 -14.70
C LYS A 137 -20.96 2.89 -15.20
N ALA A 138 -20.07 2.63 -16.17
CA ALA A 138 -19.81 1.29 -16.66
C ALA A 138 -19.07 0.43 -15.61
N PHE A 139 -18.13 1.04 -14.87
CA PHE A 139 -17.46 0.39 -13.75
C PHE A 139 -18.45 0.02 -12.64
N ASP A 140 -19.31 0.96 -12.24
CA ASP A 140 -20.35 0.75 -11.23
C ASP A 140 -21.32 -0.36 -11.64
N TYR A 141 -21.71 -0.40 -12.91
CA TYR A 141 -22.56 -1.45 -13.46
C TYR A 141 -21.88 -2.83 -13.37
N ALA A 142 -20.60 -2.92 -13.82
CA ALA A 142 -19.84 -4.15 -13.76
C ALA A 142 -19.63 -4.65 -12.31
N LEU A 143 -19.43 -3.72 -11.36
CA LEU A 143 -19.33 -4.05 -9.93
C LEU A 143 -20.66 -4.57 -9.39
N ASN A 144 -21.79 -3.95 -9.73
CA ASN A 144 -23.13 -4.38 -9.30
C ASN A 144 -23.47 -5.76 -9.85
N GLU A 145 -23.06 -6.11 -11.08
CA GLU A 145 -23.20 -7.46 -11.62
C GLU A 145 -22.39 -8.50 -10.82
N LEU A 146 -21.14 -8.13 -10.41
CA LEU A 146 -20.32 -8.98 -9.55
C LEU A 146 -20.94 -9.13 -8.15
N ASP A 147 -21.44 -8.04 -7.57
CA ASP A 147 -22.10 -8.04 -6.27
C ASP A 147 -23.35 -8.94 -6.29
N SER A 148 -24.20 -8.79 -7.30
CA SER A 148 -25.38 -9.66 -7.49
C SER A 148 -25.01 -11.13 -7.69
N LYS A 149 -23.93 -11.40 -8.44
CA LYS A 149 -23.46 -12.76 -8.72
C LYS A 149 -22.90 -13.44 -7.48
N PHE A 150 -22.28 -12.71 -6.59
CA PHE A 150 -21.58 -13.24 -5.41
C PHE A 150 -22.21 -12.81 -4.08
N ALA A 151 -23.43 -12.26 -4.10
CA ALA A 151 -24.10 -11.61 -2.96
C ALA A 151 -24.04 -12.38 -1.64
N ASP A 152 -24.11 -13.71 -1.68
CA ASP A 152 -24.04 -14.55 -0.48
C ASP A 152 -22.62 -14.83 -0.01
N LEU A 153 -21.64 -14.77 -0.90
CA LEU A 153 -20.27 -15.20 -0.65
C LEU A 153 -19.33 -14.04 -0.39
N LEU A 154 -19.49 -12.93 -1.12
CA LEU A 154 -18.61 -11.77 -1.09
C LEU A 154 -19.37 -10.52 -0.69
N LYS A 155 -18.67 -9.61 0.01
CA LYS A 155 -19.14 -8.27 0.30
C LYS A 155 -18.18 -7.25 -0.31
N PHE A 156 -18.66 -6.43 -1.22
CA PHE A 156 -17.90 -5.37 -1.84
C PHE A 156 -18.09 -4.04 -1.11
N ARG A 157 -17.00 -3.29 -0.99
CA ARG A 157 -17.01 -1.90 -0.51
C ARG A 157 -16.21 -1.06 -1.47
N LEU A 158 -16.88 -0.15 -2.15
CA LEU A 158 -16.29 0.82 -3.06
C LEU A 158 -16.18 2.18 -2.36
N VAL A 159 -15.02 2.81 -2.46
CA VAL A 159 -14.75 4.16 -1.98
C VAL A 159 -14.32 5.01 -3.17
N GLY A 160 -14.90 6.17 -3.31
CA GLY A 160 -14.62 7.10 -4.41
C GLY A 160 -15.87 7.86 -4.87
N PRO A 161 -15.74 8.77 -5.85
CA PRO A 161 -14.51 9.08 -6.58
C PRO A 161 -13.48 9.83 -5.74
N LEU A 162 -12.22 9.42 -5.83
CA LEU A 162 -11.09 10.04 -5.16
C LEU A 162 -10.13 10.68 -6.18
N PRO A 163 -9.30 11.65 -5.78
CA PRO A 163 -8.10 12.00 -6.54
C PRO A 163 -7.18 10.78 -6.67
N PRO A 164 -6.42 10.63 -7.76
CA PRO A 164 -5.63 9.42 -8.03
C PRO A 164 -4.39 9.26 -7.12
N TYR A 165 -4.57 9.05 -5.82
CA TYR A 165 -3.50 8.92 -4.84
C TYR A 165 -2.57 7.73 -5.10
N SER A 166 -3.14 6.59 -5.49
CA SER A 166 -2.37 5.37 -5.74
C SER A 166 -1.61 5.39 -7.07
N PHE A 167 -1.92 6.34 -7.97
CA PHE A 167 -1.36 6.39 -9.32
C PHE A 167 -0.51 7.62 -9.57
N THR A 168 -0.76 8.72 -8.84
CA THR A 168 -0.16 10.01 -9.16
C THR A 168 -0.01 10.85 -7.88
N THR A 169 0.84 10.42 -6.98
CA THR A 169 1.20 11.19 -5.78
C THR A 169 2.53 11.88 -6.01
N VAL A 170 2.55 13.20 -5.86
CA VAL A 170 3.77 14.01 -5.97
C VAL A 170 4.52 13.97 -4.65
N VAL A 171 5.81 13.70 -4.72
CA VAL A 171 6.75 13.90 -3.61
C VAL A 171 7.47 15.21 -3.83
N VAL A 172 7.62 15.99 -2.76
CA VAL A 172 8.35 17.24 -2.73
C VAL A 172 9.45 17.12 -1.67
N ASP A 173 10.71 17.09 -2.11
CA ASP A 173 11.87 17.10 -1.25
C ASP A 173 12.57 18.46 -1.37
N VAL A 174 12.77 19.13 -0.23
CA VAL A 174 13.49 20.40 -0.15
C VAL A 174 14.79 20.18 0.60
N LEU A 175 15.90 20.22 -0.14
CA LEU A 175 17.24 19.98 0.40
C LEU A 175 17.99 21.29 0.60
N ASP A 176 18.02 21.80 1.83
CA ASP A 176 18.76 22.98 2.22
C ASP A 176 20.23 22.63 2.54
N LYS A 177 21.18 23.42 2.02
CA LYS A 177 22.61 23.20 2.23
C LYS A 177 23.00 23.19 3.69
N LYS A 178 22.46 24.11 4.49
CA LYS A 178 22.79 24.22 5.92
C LYS A 178 22.26 23.02 6.70
N GLU A 179 21.09 22.54 6.34
CA GLU A 179 20.49 21.35 6.97
C GLU A 179 21.25 20.08 6.60
N VAL A 180 21.64 19.92 5.33
CA VAL A 180 22.49 18.79 4.89
C VAL A 180 23.83 18.79 5.63
N GLU A 181 24.51 19.94 5.75
CA GLU A 181 25.78 20.04 6.48
C GLU A 181 25.61 19.79 8.00
N LYS A 182 24.51 20.24 8.61
CA LYS A 182 24.18 19.89 10.00
C LYS A 182 23.95 18.37 10.16
N ALA A 183 23.21 17.77 9.26
CA ALA A 183 22.93 16.33 9.29
C ALA A 183 24.21 15.50 9.13
N LYS A 184 25.15 15.91 8.26
CA LYS A 184 26.47 15.29 8.15
C LYS A 184 27.23 15.32 9.47
N LYS A 185 27.25 16.46 10.16
CA LYS A 185 27.89 16.61 11.47
C LYS A 185 27.26 15.71 12.52
N VAL A 186 25.93 15.61 12.54
CA VAL A 186 25.20 14.76 13.49
C VAL A 186 25.53 13.27 13.27
N LEU A 187 25.56 12.80 12.02
CA LEU A 187 25.92 11.40 11.71
C LEU A 187 27.44 11.16 11.65
N LYS A 188 28.26 12.21 11.86
CA LYS A 188 29.74 12.13 11.81
C LYS A 188 30.25 11.55 10.49
N VAL A 189 29.68 12.07 9.38
CA VAL A 189 30.07 11.70 8.00
C VAL A 189 30.52 12.95 7.25
N ASP A 190 31.57 12.83 6.42
CA ASP A 190 32.17 13.95 5.69
C ASP A 190 32.21 13.71 4.17
N GLY A 191 32.28 14.79 3.40
CA GLY A 191 32.48 14.74 1.95
C GLY A 191 31.26 14.24 1.16
N LYS A 192 31.51 13.53 0.07
CA LYS A 192 30.51 12.81 -0.70
C LYS A 192 30.20 11.50 -0.01
N VAL A 193 28.99 11.36 0.51
CA VAL A 193 28.56 10.21 1.30
C VAL A 193 27.67 9.31 0.45
N SER A 194 28.01 8.06 0.36
CA SER A 194 27.16 7.04 -0.27
C SER A 194 26.04 6.59 0.68
N ARG A 195 24.94 6.05 0.12
CA ARG A 195 23.84 5.46 0.93
C ARG A 195 24.33 4.42 1.93
N GLY A 196 25.34 3.64 1.53
CA GLY A 196 25.92 2.59 2.41
C GLY A 196 26.64 3.18 3.62
N GLU A 197 27.38 4.26 3.44
CA GLU A 197 28.11 4.95 4.53
C GLU A 197 27.12 5.66 5.47
N ILE A 198 26.10 6.32 4.94
CA ILE A 198 25.04 6.96 5.75
C ILE A 198 24.33 5.90 6.62
N LYS A 199 23.96 4.74 6.03
CA LYS A 199 23.30 3.64 6.76
C LYS A 199 24.22 3.06 7.85
N LYS A 200 25.52 2.86 7.55
CA LYS A 200 26.48 2.36 8.55
C LYS A 200 26.65 3.34 9.71
N ALA A 201 26.78 4.64 9.42
CA ALA A 201 26.92 5.67 10.43
C ALA A 201 25.66 5.76 11.32
N TYR A 202 24.48 5.74 10.71
CA TYR A 202 23.22 5.72 11.45
C TYR A 202 23.11 4.48 12.36
N ASN A 203 23.34 3.26 11.84
CA ASN A 203 23.23 2.02 12.62
C ASN A 203 24.17 2.03 13.83
N LYS A 204 25.40 2.56 13.67
CA LYS A 204 26.37 2.69 14.75
C LYS A 204 25.89 3.61 15.86
N LEU A 205 25.25 4.75 15.52
CA LEU A 205 24.72 5.69 16.51
C LEU A 205 23.40 5.18 17.11
N ALA A 206 22.55 4.58 16.28
CA ALA A 206 21.26 4.04 16.70
C ALA A 206 21.41 2.92 17.74
N SER A 207 22.41 2.06 17.62
CA SER A 207 22.67 0.99 18.60
C SER A 207 23.01 1.50 20.00
N THR A 208 23.57 2.71 20.12
CA THR A 208 23.93 3.34 21.40
C THR A 208 22.88 4.32 21.93
N LEU A 209 22.11 4.95 21.03
CA LEU A 209 21.16 6.00 21.39
C LEU A 209 19.69 5.54 21.37
N HIS A 210 19.44 4.25 21.09
CA HIS A 210 18.06 3.74 21.05
C HIS A 210 17.43 3.77 22.46
N PRO A 211 16.19 4.30 22.57
CA PRO A 211 15.50 4.38 23.86
C PRO A 211 15.35 3.04 24.58
N ASP A 212 15.15 1.93 23.85
CA ASP A 212 15.04 0.58 24.43
C ASP A 212 16.35 0.08 25.07
N HIS A 213 17.47 0.72 24.73
CA HIS A 213 18.79 0.44 25.33
C HIS A 213 19.24 1.54 26.32
N GLY A 214 18.30 2.39 26.77
CA GLY A 214 18.59 3.47 27.71
C GLY A 214 19.19 4.72 27.07
N GLY A 215 19.13 4.85 25.74
CA GLY A 215 19.59 6.02 25.01
C GLY A 215 18.63 7.22 25.16
N ASN A 216 19.12 8.41 24.78
CA ASN A 216 18.35 9.64 24.85
C ASN A 216 17.37 9.75 23.66
N PRO A 217 16.04 9.81 23.90
CA PRO A 217 15.04 9.90 22.83
C PRO A 217 15.22 11.11 21.90
N ILE A 218 15.66 12.27 22.43
CA ILE A 218 15.89 13.49 21.63
C ILE A 218 17.06 13.31 20.67
N GLU A 219 18.15 12.71 21.14
CA GLU A 219 19.31 12.42 20.30
C GLU A 219 18.98 11.35 19.27
N PHE A 220 18.19 10.33 19.65
CA PHE A 220 17.73 9.30 18.71
C PHE A 220 16.83 9.89 17.60
N GLU A 221 15.93 10.80 17.96
CA GLU A 221 15.12 11.54 16.95
C GLU A 221 15.99 12.37 16.03
N LEU A 222 17.01 13.06 16.56
CA LEU A 222 17.92 13.89 15.78
C LEU A 222 18.74 13.06 14.77
N ILE A 223 19.30 11.92 15.17
CA ILE A 223 20.02 11.04 14.24
C ILE A 223 19.09 10.44 13.19
N THR A 224 17.83 10.13 13.57
CA THR A 224 16.84 9.59 12.64
C THR A 224 16.41 10.60 11.59
N LYS A 225 16.18 11.87 11.99
CA LYS A 225 15.91 12.98 11.04
C LYS A 225 17.11 13.23 10.11
N SER A 226 18.32 13.23 10.67
CA SER A 226 19.55 13.41 9.91
C SER A 226 19.79 12.29 8.90
N TYR A 227 19.48 11.06 9.27
CA TYR A 227 19.55 9.89 8.39
C TYR A 227 18.60 10.02 7.19
N LYS A 228 17.34 10.39 7.45
CA LYS A 228 16.33 10.58 6.39
C LYS A 228 16.78 11.65 5.40
N LEU A 229 17.18 12.82 5.89
CA LEU A 229 17.63 13.93 5.06
C LEU A 229 18.86 13.56 4.20
N LEU A 230 19.87 12.93 4.78
CA LEU A 230 21.05 12.52 4.03
C LEU A 230 20.77 11.38 3.04
N LYS A 231 19.82 10.49 3.33
CA LYS A 231 19.38 9.48 2.39
C LYS A 231 18.75 10.13 1.15
N GLU A 232 17.85 11.10 1.33
CA GLU A 232 17.25 11.88 0.24
C GLU A 232 18.32 12.67 -0.54
N PHE A 233 19.25 13.32 0.16
CA PHE A 233 20.38 14.00 -0.49
C PHE A 233 21.23 13.05 -1.34
N ALA A 234 21.50 11.83 -0.87
CA ALA A 234 22.23 10.82 -1.64
C ALA A 234 21.43 10.27 -2.84
N GLU A 235 20.11 10.38 -2.81
CA GLU A 235 19.24 10.01 -3.93
C GLU A 235 19.26 11.06 -5.04
N HIS A 236 19.15 12.32 -4.68
CA HIS A 236 19.09 13.44 -5.64
C HIS A 236 20.46 13.98 -6.06
N GLY A 237 21.46 13.84 -5.20
CA GLY A 237 22.83 14.30 -5.44
C GLY A 237 23.02 15.81 -5.48
N GLN A 238 21.96 16.59 -5.31
CA GLN A 238 21.95 18.05 -5.44
C GLN A 238 21.12 18.71 -4.33
N ILE A 239 21.53 19.91 -3.96
CA ILE A 239 20.75 20.80 -3.09
C ILE A 239 19.65 21.47 -3.90
N GLY A 240 18.48 21.64 -3.33
CA GLY A 240 17.34 22.33 -3.96
C GLY A 240 16.01 21.65 -3.76
N ILE A 241 15.06 22.02 -4.60
CA ILE A 241 13.70 21.48 -4.61
C ILE A 241 13.62 20.39 -5.68
N HIS A 242 13.19 19.21 -5.27
CA HIS A 242 13.01 18.04 -6.12
C HIS A 242 11.55 17.59 -6.10
N LEU A 243 10.96 17.44 -7.28
CA LEU A 243 9.61 16.93 -7.46
C LEU A 243 9.64 15.66 -8.31
N TYR A 244 9.00 14.62 -7.84
CA TYR A 244 8.86 13.35 -8.57
C TYR A 244 7.57 12.64 -8.18
N LEU A 245 7.20 11.63 -8.96
CA LEU A 245 6.06 10.79 -8.61
C LEU A 245 6.50 9.73 -7.60
N TRP A 246 5.66 9.51 -6.60
CA TRP A 246 5.86 8.47 -5.61
C TRP A 246 5.61 7.11 -6.27
N GLU A 247 6.58 6.22 -6.14
CA GLU A 247 6.44 4.82 -6.53
C GLU A 247 6.40 3.98 -5.26
N GLU A 248 5.35 3.20 -5.06
CA GLU A 248 5.34 2.15 -4.04
C GLU A 248 6.41 1.11 -4.41
N ARG A 249 7.49 1.05 -3.63
CA ARG A 249 8.55 0.04 -3.75
C ARG A 249 8.36 -1.08 -2.76
#